data_930b4b8e4892bd67d061e3acd39325cb
#
_entry.id   930b4b8e4892bd67d061e3acd39325cb
#
_cell.length_a   1.000
_cell.length_b   1.000
_cell.length_c   1.000
_cell.angle_alpha   90.00
_cell.angle_beta   90.00
_cell.angle_gamma   90.00
#
_symmetry.space_group_name_H-M   'P 1'
#
loop_
_entity.id
_entity.type
_entity.pdbx_description
1 polymer ?
#
loop_
_entity_poly.entity_id
_entity_poly.type
_entity_poly.pdbx_seq_one_letter_code
_entity_poly.pdbx_strand_id
1 'polypeptide(L)'
;MMKNTILAFFTAVSMLFAGAACASGSAVPSSAAPDAALAGATGMLFQTVDTVTIPPPLRPDVRPVTLTQLEDQLRRPELQASLGKGSIAVVYPNVDEPFRSAFVAMIQGIEDRIKLKVRSYPVDPRVDTAELNAALKRTGTKVVIALGRQGLNATVGLDREISVLAGGVLLLSEADNVMGISMTPDPAMLFSRLRVLLPELRRVIVVYNPQKSEWLVKLAREAAKAQGLELSAYVAGDLASAAKLYTQLIAAADNRHDAVWLPHDSTTVEESTILPLVLKESWNSNLPLFSSNVLHVKKGALFAMVPDNVELGRTLAASAMGVVAGDVRRRTLVPLRELQTAINLRTASHIGIKLGALQQRSFDFVYPQP
;
A
#
# COMPACT_ATOMS: atom_id res chain seq x y z
N MET A 1 0.49 24.19 10.32
CA MET A 1 1.77 23.58 10.69
C MET A 1 1.78 22.05 10.50
N MET A 2 0.71 21.31 10.82
CA MET A 2 0.65 19.85 10.66
C MET A 2 0.70 19.33 9.21
N LYS A 3 0.21 20.07 8.22
CA LYS A 3 0.14 19.64 6.80
C LYS A 3 1.50 19.46 6.12
N ASN A 4 2.55 20.13 6.58
CA ASN A 4 3.90 20.00 5.98
C ASN A 4 4.70 18.80 6.50
N THR A 5 4.37 18.27 7.67
CA THR A 5 5.12 17.19 8.33
C THR A 5 4.84 15.81 7.71
N ILE A 6 3.61 15.60 7.22
CA ILE A 6 3.20 14.34 6.55
C ILE A 6 3.99 14.11 5.25
N LEU A 7 4.39 15.20 4.61
CA LEU A 7 5.09 15.17 3.33
C LEU A 7 6.53 14.63 3.43
N ALA A 8 7.20 14.91 4.56
CA ALA A 8 8.57 14.45 4.80
C ALA A 8 8.64 12.93 5.07
N PHE A 9 7.55 12.34 5.60
CA PHE A 9 7.49 10.91 5.89
C PHE A 9 7.67 10.03 4.65
N PHE A 10 7.07 10.43 3.51
CA PHE A 10 7.19 9.66 2.27
C PHE A 10 8.58 9.72 1.64
N THR A 11 9.27 10.87 1.75
CA THR A 11 10.61 11.02 1.17
C THR A 11 11.65 10.12 1.81
N ALA A 12 11.57 9.95 3.12
CA ALA A 12 12.61 9.21 3.83
C ALA A 12 12.32 7.70 3.93
N VAL A 13 11.06 7.27 3.79
CA VAL A 13 10.78 5.83 3.60
C VAL A 13 11.39 5.34 2.30
N SER A 14 11.42 6.17 1.24
CA SER A 14 12.11 5.86 -0.01
C SER A 14 13.64 5.83 0.13
N MET A 15 14.23 6.72 0.93
CA MET A 15 15.68 6.77 1.15
C MET A 15 16.23 5.62 2.00
N LEU A 16 15.48 5.11 2.97
CA LEU A 16 15.88 3.95 3.77
C LEU A 16 15.94 2.63 2.98
N PHE A 17 15.31 2.56 1.81
CA PHE A 17 15.37 1.39 0.93
C PHE A 17 16.54 1.39 -0.05
N ALA A 18 17.20 2.53 -0.29
CA ALA A 18 18.33 2.64 -1.22
C ALA A 18 19.68 2.20 -0.64
N GLY A 19 19.77 1.95 0.66
CA GLY A 19 21.03 1.72 1.38
C GLY A 19 21.46 0.26 1.59
N ALA A 20 20.77 -0.75 1.07
CA ALA A 20 21.05 -2.16 1.39
C ALA A 20 21.34 -3.06 0.17
N ALA A 21 21.97 -2.54 -0.86
CA ALA A 21 22.39 -3.36 -2.00
C ALA A 21 23.77 -2.95 -2.49
N CYS A 22 24.81 -3.32 -1.75
CA CYS A 22 26.19 -3.48 -2.23
C CYS A 22 26.95 -4.40 -1.29
N ALA A 23 27.19 -5.61 -1.70
CA ALA A 23 28.43 -6.37 -1.64
C ALA A 23 28.16 -7.88 -1.63
N SER A 24 28.43 -8.52 -2.73
CA SER A 24 29.39 -9.63 -2.80
C SER A 24 29.36 -10.19 -4.23
N GLY A 25 30.48 -10.00 -4.90
CA GLY A 25 30.79 -10.64 -6.18
C GLY A 25 31.39 -12.02 -5.95
N SER A 26 31.19 -12.90 -6.91
CA SER A 26 32.25 -13.77 -7.42
C SER A 26 31.74 -14.65 -8.57
N ALA A 27 32.43 -14.48 -9.70
CA ALA A 27 32.93 -15.48 -10.66
C ALA A 27 31.99 -16.49 -11.33
N VAL A 28 31.90 -16.30 -12.65
CA VAL A 28 31.56 -17.28 -13.71
C VAL A 28 32.68 -18.31 -13.86
N PRO A 29 32.40 -19.55 -14.37
CA PRO A 29 32.88 -19.82 -15.71
C PRO A 29 31.87 -20.47 -16.67
N SER A 30 32.11 -20.12 -17.92
CA SER A 30 31.67 -20.59 -19.21
C SER A 30 31.86 -22.08 -19.47
N SER A 31 30.90 -22.74 -20.19
CA SER A 31 31.29 -23.59 -21.37
C SER A 31 30.05 -24.10 -22.14
N ALA A 32 30.05 -23.74 -23.43
CA ALA A 32 29.80 -24.56 -24.61
C ALA A 32 28.47 -25.29 -24.81
N ALA A 33 27.83 -24.89 -25.92
CA ALA A 33 26.93 -25.70 -26.72
C ALA A 33 27.68 -26.80 -27.49
N PRO A 34 27.04 -27.82 -28.09
CA PRO A 34 26.56 -27.68 -29.46
C PRO A 34 25.28 -28.46 -29.83
N ASP A 35 24.65 -27.91 -30.85
CA ASP A 35 23.95 -28.47 -32.04
C ASP A 35 23.28 -29.84 -32.09
N ALA A 36 22.14 -29.80 -32.73
CA ALA A 36 21.66 -30.54 -33.93
C ALA A 36 20.38 -31.38 -33.71
N ALA A 37 19.35 -30.95 -34.36
CA ALA A 37 18.73 -31.44 -35.58
C ALA A 37 17.63 -32.53 -35.51
N LEU A 38 16.60 -32.24 -36.30
CA LEU A 38 15.71 -33.09 -37.11
C LEU A 38 14.37 -33.57 -36.48
N ALA A 39 13.34 -32.95 -36.96
CA ALA A 39 12.33 -33.38 -37.96
C ALA A 39 11.48 -34.60 -37.60
N GLY A 40 10.16 -34.36 -37.67
CA GLY A 40 9.26 -35.30 -38.34
C GLY A 40 8.10 -35.85 -37.53
N ALA A 41 6.95 -35.59 -38.08
CA ALA A 41 5.79 -36.44 -38.21
C ALA A 41 4.50 -36.09 -37.44
N THR A 42 3.63 -35.58 -38.20
CA THR A 42 2.17 -35.64 -38.27
C THR A 42 1.52 -36.84 -37.54
N GLY A 43 0.48 -36.59 -36.79
CA GLY A 43 -0.44 -37.65 -36.37
C GLY A 43 -1.56 -37.16 -35.44
N MET A 44 -2.71 -36.94 -36.00
CA MET A 44 -3.99 -36.73 -35.29
C MET A 44 -4.25 -37.78 -34.23
N LEU A 45 -4.80 -37.35 -33.08
CA LEU A 45 -5.88 -38.06 -32.40
C LEU A 45 -6.59 -37.10 -31.44
N PHE A 46 -7.80 -36.69 -31.80
CA PHE A 46 -8.77 -36.09 -30.89
C PHE A 46 -9.20 -37.15 -29.86
N GLN A 47 -8.84 -36.95 -28.62
CA GLN A 47 -9.53 -37.59 -27.52
C GLN A 47 -10.34 -36.54 -26.76
N THR A 48 -11.64 -36.73 -26.81
CA THR A 48 -12.64 -36.03 -25.99
C THR A 48 -12.29 -36.23 -24.50
N VAL A 49 -11.88 -35.15 -23.84
CA VAL A 49 -11.71 -35.16 -22.40
C VAL A 49 -13.06 -34.83 -21.78
N ASP A 50 -13.54 -35.76 -20.96
CA ASP A 50 -14.76 -35.66 -20.16
C ASP A 50 -14.80 -34.35 -19.37
N THR A 51 -15.96 -33.72 -19.42
CA THR A 51 -16.28 -32.50 -18.68
C THR A 51 -16.22 -32.79 -17.19
N VAL A 52 -15.11 -32.46 -16.55
CA VAL A 52 -15.01 -32.44 -15.09
C VAL A 52 -15.85 -31.26 -14.61
N THR A 53 -17.01 -31.56 -14.05
CA THR A 53 -17.88 -30.60 -13.37
C THR A 53 -17.18 -30.16 -12.10
N ILE A 54 -16.56 -28.98 -12.14
CA ILE A 54 -16.01 -28.31 -10.96
C ILE A 54 -17.21 -27.82 -10.14
N PRO A 55 -17.38 -28.25 -8.87
CA PRO A 55 -18.44 -27.70 -8.03
C PRO A 55 -18.18 -26.20 -7.83
N PRO A 56 -19.25 -25.36 -7.78
CA PRO A 56 -19.08 -23.92 -7.58
C PRO A 56 -18.35 -23.68 -6.25
N PRO A 57 -17.44 -22.70 -6.20
CA PRO A 57 -16.74 -22.36 -4.96
C PRO A 57 -17.76 -21.95 -3.93
N LEU A 58 -17.72 -22.61 -2.77
CA LEU A 58 -18.47 -22.21 -1.58
C LEU A 58 -18.16 -20.74 -1.28
N ARG A 59 -19.11 -19.87 -1.56
CA ARG A 59 -19.03 -18.47 -1.14
C ARG A 59 -19.02 -18.48 0.39
N PRO A 60 -17.97 -17.98 1.06
CA PRO A 60 -18.08 -17.70 2.46
C PRO A 60 -19.11 -16.55 2.59
N ASP A 61 -20.18 -16.80 3.31
CA ASP A 61 -21.22 -15.82 3.65
C ASP A 61 -20.61 -14.82 4.64
N VAL A 62 -19.74 -13.94 4.12
CA VAL A 62 -19.21 -12.81 4.88
C VAL A 62 -20.25 -11.70 4.79
N ARG A 63 -21.22 -11.74 5.68
CA ARG A 63 -22.12 -10.60 5.88
C ARG A 63 -21.25 -9.42 6.32
N PRO A 64 -21.28 -8.28 5.62
CA PRO A 64 -20.58 -7.10 6.09
C PRO A 64 -21.15 -6.73 7.47
N VAL A 65 -20.30 -6.74 8.48
CA VAL A 65 -20.66 -6.25 9.81
C VAL A 65 -20.93 -4.77 9.67
N THR A 66 -22.14 -4.31 9.86
CA THR A 66 -22.49 -2.90 9.79
C THR A 66 -21.84 -2.14 10.94
N LEU A 67 -21.50 -0.87 10.74
CA LEU A 67 -20.94 0.02 11.78
C LEU A 67 -21.74 -0.05 13.08
N THR A 68 -23.07 -0.15 12.99
CA THR A 68 -23.98 -0.28 14.13
C THR A 68 -23.78 -1.59 14.91
N GLN A 69 -23.51 -2.70 14.23
CA GLN A 69 -23.24 -3.98 14.91
C GLN A 69 -21.85 -3.95 15.60
N LEU A 70 -20.89 -3.22 15.02
CA LEU A 70 -19.60 -3.01 15.66
C LEU A 70 -19.72 -2.09 16.88
N GLU A 71 -20.55 -1.07 16.81
CA GLU A 71 -20.83 -0.17 17.94
C GLU A 71 -21.55 -0.85 19.09
N ASP A 72 -22.50 -1.76 18.81
CA ASP A 72 -23.17 -2.56 19.82
C ASP A 72 -22.24 -3.59 20.49
N GLN A 73 -21.30 -4.18 19.74
CA GLN A 73 -20.26 -5.03 20.31
C GLN A 73 -19.30 -4.23 21.22
N LEU A 74 -19.02 -2.96 20.89
CA LEU A 74 -18.16 -2.07 21.68
C LEU A 74 -18.79 -1.59 23.00
N ARG A 75 -20.14 -1.68 23.12
CA ARG A 75 -20.87 -1.36 24.34
C ARG A 75 -20.91 -2.49 25.37
N ARG A 76 -20.34 -3.65 25.07
CA ARG A 76 -20.29 -4.76 26.03
C ARG A 76 -19.38 -4.41 27.22
N PRO A 77 -19.90 -4.39 28.45
CA PRO A 77 -19.12 -4.00 29.65
C PRO A 77 -17.90 -4.89 29.88
N GLU A 78 -17.94 -6.14 29.43
CA GLU A 78 -16.83 -7.10 29.51
C GLU A 78 -15.66 -6.68 28.59
N LEU A 79 -15.94 -6.14 27.40
CA LEU A 79 -14.91 -5.67 26.49
C LEU A 79 -14.25 -4.40 27.02
N GLN A 80 -15.03 -3.46 27.55
CA GLN A 80 -14.50 -2.25 28.18
C GLN A 80 -13.65 -2.58 29.41
N ALA A 81 -14.06 -3.54 30.24
CA ALA A 81 -13.28 -4.00 31.36
C ALA A 81 -11.97 -4.68 30.92
N SER A 82 -11.98 -5.41 29.81
CA SER A 82 -10.78 -6.03 29.22
C SER A 82 -9.82 -5.00 28.62
N LEU A 83 -10.35 -3.97 27.96
CA LEU A 83 -9.55 -2.86 27.40
C LEU A 83 -8.91 -1.99 28.50
N GLY A 84 -9.60 -1.78 29.63
CA GLY A 84 -9.07 -1.03 30.78
C GLY A 84 -7.87 -1.69 31.47
N LYS A 85 -7.59 -2.95 31.21
CA LYS A 85 -6.47 -3.73 31.80
C LYS A 85 -5.17 -3.68 30.99
N GLY A 86 -5.06 -2.82 29.96
CA GLY A 86 -3.83 -2.70 29.15
C GLY A 86 -3.64 -3.82 28.16
N SER A 87 -4.73 -4.45 27.71
CA SER A 87 -4.72 -5.58 26.76
C SER A 87 -4.21 -5.22 25.37
N ILE A 88 -4.17 -3.93 25.02
CA ILE A 88 -3.61 -3.40 23.76
C ILE A 88 -2.41 -2.52 24.09
N ALA A 89 -1.30 -2.76 23.42
CA ALA A 89 -0.09 -1.94 23.49
C ALA A 89 0.35 -1.52 22.09
N VAL A 90 1.12 -0.44 21.99
CA VAL A 90 1.72 0.06 20.76
C VAL A 90 3.23 -0.04 20.85
N VAL A 91 3.87 -0.60 19.83
CA VAL A 91 5.33 -0.62 19.67
C VAL A 91 5.66 0.18 18.41
N TYR A 92 6.51 1.19 18.53
CA TYR A 92 6.80 2.12 17.43
C TYR A 92 8.26 2.56 17.43
N PRO A 93 8.81 2.99 16.26
CA PRO A 93 10.21 3.43 16.19
C PRO A 93 10.48 4.66 17.03
N ASN A 94 11.59 4.66 17.73
CA ASN A 94 12.16 5.85 18.34
C ASN A 94 12.90 6.65 17.27
N VAL A 95 12.23 7.61 16.66
CA VAL A 95 12.72 8.42 15.54
C VAL A 95 12.42 9.89 15.76
N ASP A 96 13.27 10.76 15.18
CA ASP A 96 13.10 12.19 15.21
C ASP A 96 12.07 12.70 14.20
N GLU A 97 11.76 14.01 14.30
CA GLU A 97 10.97 14.70 13.27
C GLU A 97 11.69 14.67 11.91
N PRO A 98 10.95 14.58 10.81
CA PRO A 98 9.48 14.69 10.71
C PRO A 98 8.71 13.37 10.85
N PHE A 99 9.39 12.23 11.05
CA PHE A 99 8.76 10.91 11.08
C PHE A 99 7.96 10.64 12.34
N ARG A 100 8.46 11.17 13.47
CA ARG A 100 7.80 11.03 14.77
C ARG A 100 6.35 11.49 14.75
N SER A 101 6.08 12.62 14.11
CA SER A 101 4.71 13.18 14.00
C SER A 101 3.72 12.21 13.39
N ALA A 102 4.11 11.38 12.42
CA ALA A 102 3.23 10.40 11.78
C ALA A 102 2.84 9.29 12.77
N PHE A 103 3.80 8.78 13.55
CA PHE A 103 3.53 7.76 14.57
C PHE A 103 2.68 8.33 15.71
N VAL A 104 2.96 9.56 16.14
CA VAL A 104 2.14 10.26 17.16
C VAL A 104 0.70 10.40 16.68
N ALA A 105 0.46 10.76 15.43
CA ALA A 105 -0.88 10.85 14.86
C ALA A 105 -1.60 9.48 14.81
N MET A 106 -0.90 8.40 14.45
CA MET A 106 -1.46 7.05 14.50
C MET A 106 -1.83 6.66 15.94
N ILE A 107 -0.94 6.91 16.93
CA ILE A 107 -1.20 6.62 18.35
C ILE A 107 -2.40 7.44 18.83
N GLN A 108 -2.48 8.71 18.47
CA GLN A 108 -3.65 9.54 18.77
C GLN A 108 -4.94 8.91 18.24
N GLY A 109 -4.95 8.46 16.96
CA GLY A 109 -6.10 7.77 16.38
C GLY A 109 -6.47 6.49 17.13
N ILE A 110 -5.47 5.70 17.57
CA ILE A 110 -5.67 4.51 18.38
C ILE A 110 -6.34 4.88 19.71
N GLU A 111 -5.82 5.86 20.43
CA GLU A 111 -6.37 6.33 21.70
C GLU A 111 -7.78 6.91 21.54
N ASP A 112 -7.99 7.69 20.48
CA ASP A 112 -9.31 8.23 20.13
C ASP A 112 -10.36 7.15 19.93
N ARG A 113 -10.00 6.02 19.33
CA ARG A 113 -10.91 4.90 19.09
C ARG A 113 -11.17 4.08 20.34
N ILE A 114 -10.13 3.78 21.11
CA ILE A 114 -10.22 2.99 22.35
C ILE A 114 -10.85 3.79 23.49
N LYS A 115 -10.79 5.14 23.42
CA LYS A 115 -11.19 6.08 24.47
C LYS A 115 -10.36 5.97 25.77
N LEU A 116 -9.16 5.41 25.67
CA LEU A 116 -8.20 5.22 26.75
C LEU A 116 -6.79 5.50 26.25
N LYS A 117 -5.90 5.90 27.15
CA LYS A 117 -4.47 5.97 26.85
C LYS A 117 -3.91 4.56 26.71
N VAL A 118 -3.18 4.31 25.62
CA VAL A 118 -2.52 3.03 25.38
C VAL A 118 -1.07 3.07 25.87
N ARG A 119 -0.56 1.93 26.32
CA ARG A 119 0.87 1.79 26.61
C ARG A 119 1.65 1.77 25.32
N SER A 120 2.54 2.76 25.18
CA SER A 120 3.33 2.94 23.97
C SER A 120 4.81 2.72 24.30
N TYR A 121 5.46 1.85 23.52
CA TYR A 121 6.85 1.45 23.69
C TYR A 121 7.65 1.96 22.49
N PRO A 122 8.42 3.07 22.64
CA PRO A 122 9.37 3.46 21.61
C PRO A 122 10.52 2.46 21.59
N VAL A 123 10.93 2.01 20.41
CA VAL A 123 11.99 1.03 20.24
C VAL A 123 13.10 1.53 19.34
N ASP A 124 14.33 1.24 19.73
CA ASP A 124 15.52 1.49 18.93
C ASP A 124 15.83 0.31 17.98
N PRO A 125 16.71 0.45 16.98
CA PRO A 125 17.05 -0.63 16.07
C PRO A 125 17.57 -1.91 16.72
N ARG A 126 18.11 -1.80 17.92
CA ARG A 126 18.65 -2.91 18.71
C ARG A 126 17.85 -3.06 20.01
N VAL A 127 16.57 -3.39 19.89
CA VAL A 127 15.72 -3.64 21.06
C VAL A 127 15.95 -5.06 21.59
N ASP A 128 15.98 -5.19 22.92
CA ASP A 128 15.91 -6.50 23.57
C ASP A 128 14.47 -7.02 23.55
N THR A 129 14.21 -7.96 22.65
CA THR A 129 12.87 -8.57 22.50
C THR A 129 12.44 -9.31 23.78
N ALA A 130 13.38 -9.86 24.56
CA ALA A 130 13.04 -10.56 25.80
C ALA A 130 12.55 -9.59 26.86
N GLU A 131 13.18 -8.42 26.98
CA GLU A 131 12.75 -7.36 27.89
C GLU A 131 11.37 -6.82 27.49
N LEU A 132 11.18 -6.54 26.19
CA LEU A 132 9.89 -6.09 25.66
C LEU A 132 8.79 -7.13 25.95
N ASN A 133 9.06 -8.40 25.69
CA ASN A 133 8.11 -9.50 25.95
C ASN A 133 7.73 -9.59 27.44
N ALA A 134 8.73 -9.48 28.34
CA ALA A 134 8.48 -9.45 29.78
C ALA A 134 7.64 -8.25 30.21
N ALA A 135 7.87 -7.07 29.63
CA ALA A 135 7.09 -5.87 29.90
C ALA A 135 5.63 -6.01 29.45
N LEU A 136 5.41 -6.53 28.26
CA LEU A 136 4.08 -6.79 27.71
C LEU A 136 3.29 -7.82 28.53
N LYS A 137 3.94 -8.91 28.98
CA LYS A 137 3.32 -9.92 29.84
C LYS A 137 2.93 -9.36 31.20
N ARG A 138 3.80 -8.58 31.84
CA ARG A 138 3.48 -7.93 33.12
C ARG A 138 2.24 -7.04 33.06
N THR A 139 1.95 -6.48 31.88
CA THR A 139 0.80 -5.60 31.68
C THR A 139 -0.46 -6.33 31.21
N GLY A 140 -0.38 -7.65 30.99
CA GLY A 140 -1.49 -8.45 30.48
C GLY A 140 -1.85 -8.14 29.04
N THR A 141 -0.87 -7.70 28.22
CA THR A 141 -1.09 -7.35 26.82
C THR A 141 -1.42 -8.58 26.01
N LYS A 142 -2.52 -8.51 25.25
CA LYS A 142 -2.99 -9.57 24.34
C LYS A 142 -2.70 -9.22 22.89
N VAL A 143 -2.71 -7.93 22.55
CA VAL A 143 -2.49 -7.44 21.20
C VAL A 143 -1.46 -6.33 21.20
N VAL A 144 -0.47 -6.44 20.34
CA VAL A 144 0.51 -5.39 20.05
C VAL A 144 0.22 -4.82 18.67
N ILE A 145 0.00 -3.51 18.60
CA ILE A 145 0.00 -2.76 17.35
C ILE A 145 1.44 -2.34 17.07
N ALA A 146 2.07 -2.99 16.10
CA ALA A 146 3.44 -2.74 15.69
C ALA A 146 3.47 -1.70 14.57
N LEU A 147 3.90 -0.49 14.86
CA LEU A 147 3.97 0.60 13.89
C LEU A 147 5.36 0.72 13.28
N GLY A 148 5.40 0.83 11.94
CA GLY A 148 6.64 0.94 11.20
C GLY A 148 7.47 -0.35 11.18
N ARG A 149 8.45 -0.41 10.31
CA ARG A 149 9.30 -1.62 10.15
C ARG A 149 10.08 -1.98 11.43
N GLN A 150 10.58 -0.97 12.13
CA GLN A 150 11.34 -1.15 13.36
C GLN A 150 10.46 -1.69 14.49
N GLY A 151 9.23 -1.12 14.64
CA GLY A 151 8.24 -1.64 15.56
C GLY A 151 7.85 -3.08 15.23
N LEU A 152 7.66 -3.41 13.94
CA LEU A 152 7.35 -4.77 13.50
C LEU A 152 8.52 -5.73 13.79
N ASN A 153 9.76 -5.34 13.49
CA ASN A 153 10.94 -6.16 13.76
C ASN A 153 11.11 -6.45 15.26
N ALA A 154 10.81 -5.47 16.12
CA ALA A 154 10.87 -5.64 17.57
C ALA A 154 9.87 -6.68 18.11
N THR A 155 8.83 -7.00 17.34
CA THR A 155 7.83 -8.01 17.72
C THR A 155 8.15 -9.42 17.23
N VAL A 156 9.24 -9.59 16.48
CA VAL A 156 9.70 -10.91 16.06
C VAL A 156 10.20 -11.68 17.29
N GLY A 157 9.59 -12.83 17.56
CA GLY A 157 9.95 -13.64 18.74
C GLY A 157 9.16 -13.32 20.02
N LEU A 158 8.14 -12.46 19.96
CA LEU A 158 7.18 -12.33 21.05
C LEU A 158 6.43 -13.64 21.30
N ASP A 159 5.92 -13.79 22.49
CA ASP A 159 5.10 -14.93 22.88
C ASP A 159 3.90 -15.11 21.94
N ARG A 160 3.59 -16.37 21.61
CA ARG A 160 2.49 -16.72 20.70
C ARG A 160 1.11 -16.34 21.22
N GLU A 161 0.99 -16.08 22.52
CA GLU A 161 -0.24 -15.58 23.15
C GLU A 161 -0.49 -14.10 22.86
N ILE A 162 0.54 -13.36 22.41
CA ILE A 162 0.45 -11.96 22.02
C ILE A 162 0.25 -11.89 20.51
N SER A 163 -0.92 -11.43 20.10
CA SER A 163 -1.21 -11.18 18.70
C SER A 163 -0.52 -9.90 18.22
N VAL A 164 0.09 -9.94 17.03
CA VAL A 164 0.75 -8.76 16.43
C VAL A 164 -0.07 -8.26 15.25
N LEU A 165 -0.38 -6.96 15.26
CA LEU A 165 -1.06 -6.23 14.19
C LEU A 165 -0.12 -5.16 13.63
N ALA A 166 0.30 -5.29 12.38
CA ALA A 166 1.20 -4.35 11.73
C ALA A 166 0.46 -3.13 11.17
N GLY A 167 1.05 -1.95 11.31
CA GLY A 167 0.59 -0.71 10.70
C GLY A 167 1.74 0.25 10.44
N GLY A 168 1.50 1.30 9.63
CA GLY A 168 2.53 2.31 9.38
C GLY A 168 3.77 1.77 8.64
N VAL A 169 3.64 0.67 7.88
CA VAL A 169 4.73 0.02 7.16
C VAL A 169 4.30 -0.33 5.73
N LEU A 170 5.22 -0.12 4.78
CA LEU A 170 5.05 -0.61 3.42
C LEU A 170 5.35 -2.11 3.40
N LEU A 171 4.31 -2.92 3.41
CA LEU A 171 4.37 -4.36 3.22
C LEU A 171 3.93 -4.67 1.80
N LEU A 172 4.71 -5.45 1.09
CA LEU A 172 4.58 -5.62 -0.36
C LEU A 172 4.24 -7.07 -0.76
N SER A 173 4.14 -7.99 0.21
CA SER A 173 3.86 -9.39 -0.10
C SER A 173 2.98 -10.07 0.96
N GLU A 174 2.17 -11.04 0.52
CA GLU A 174 1.45 -11.97 1.39
C GLU A 174 2.40 -12.92 2.16
N ALA A 175 3.67 -12.99 1.74
CA ALA A 175 4.66 -13.92 2.30
C ALA A 175 5.01 -13.63 3.76
N ASP A 176 4.75 -12.42 4.24
CA ASP A 176 5.11 -12.03 5.62
C ASP A 176 4.20 -12.64 6.68
N ASN A 177 3.10 -13.32 6.28
CA ASN A 177 2.13 -13.96 7.18
C ASN A 177 1.73 -13.06 8.39
N VAL A 178 1.68 -11.74 8.14
CA VAL A 178 1.43 -10.69 9.11
C VAL A 178 0.00 -10.20 8.96
N MET A 179 -0.71 -10.09 10.07
CA MET A 179 -2.00 -9.40 10.12
C MET A 179 -1.74 -7.89 10.19
N GLY A 180 -2.41 -7.10 9.34
CA GLY A 180 -2.21 -5.66 9.41
C GLY A 180 -2.73 -4.87 8.22
N ILE A 181 -2.36 -3.58 8.22
CA ILE A 181 -2.70 -2.62 7.18
C ILE A 181 -1.40 -2.09 6.58
N SER A 182 -1.20 -2.34 5.29
CA SER A 182 -0.07 -1.77 4.53
C SER A 182 -0.28 -0.28 4.33
N MET A 183 0.81 0.50 4.27
CA MET A 183 0.78 1.92 3.85
C MET A 183 0.51 2.10 2.35
N THR A 184 0.43 1.02 1.59
CA THR A 184 0.14 1.08 0.16
C THR A 184 -1.34 1.41 -0.05
N PRO A 185 -1.68 2.50 -0.75
CA PRO A 185 -3.07 2.84 -1.05
C PRO A 185 -3.79 1.71 -1.79
N ASP A 186 -5.03 1.45 -1.39
CA ASP A 186 -5.90 0.49 -2.09
C ASP A 186 -6.14 0.96 -3.53
N PRO A 187 -5.77 0.18 -4.55
CA PRO A 187 -6.03 0.53 -5.95
C PRO A 187 -7.49 0.85 -6.25
N ALA A 188 -8.43 0.23 -5.52
CA ALA A 188 -9.85 0.50 -5.70
C ALA A 188 -10.20 1.95 -5.37
N MET A 189 -9.56 2.53 -4.34
CA MET A 189 -9.75 3.94 -3.97
C MET A 189 -9.13 4.87 -5.02
N LEU A 190 -7.91 4.56 -5.48
CA LEU A 190 -7.22 5.32 -6.53
C LEU A 190 -8.05 5.35 -7.82
N PHE A 191 -8.53 4.20 -8.29
CA PHE A 191 -9.28 4.10 -9.54
C PHE A 191 -10.68 4.72 -9.43
N SER A 192 -11.33 4.62 -8.27
CA SER A 192 -12.59 5.32 -8.01
C SER A 192 -12.41 6.83 -8.14
N ARG A 193 -11.36 7.40 -7.54
CA ARG A 193 -11.06 8.82 -7.67
C ARG A 193 -10.70 9.22 -9.10
N LEU A 194 -9.94 8.37 -9.78
CA LEU A 194 -9.59 8.57 -11.18
C LEU A 194 -10.82 8.65 -12.08
N ARG A 195 -11.79 7.76 -11.89
CA ARG A 195 -13.08 7.76 -12.63
C ARG A 195 -13.88 9.03 -12.41
N VAL A 196 -13.86 9.60 -11.21
CA VAL A 196 -14.52 10.88 -10.92
C VAL A 196 -13.85 12.03 -11.66
N LEU A 197 -12.53 12.01 -11.78
CA LEU A 197 -11.75 13.07 -12.47
C LEU A 197 -11.79 12.90 -13.99
N LEU A 198 -11.83 11.68 -14.48
CA LEU A 198 -11.75 11.28 -15.90
C LEU A 198 -12.86 10.29 -16.22
N PRO A 199 -14.12 10.75 -16.43
CA PRO A 199 -15.26 9.85 -16.67
C PRO A 199 -15.14 9.00 -17.95
N GLU A 200 -14.42 9.48 -18.96
CA GLU A 200 -14.21 8.80 -20.25
C GLU A 200 -13.08 7.76 -20.20
N LEU A 201 -12.36 7.66 -19.06
CA LEU A 201 -11.23 6.74 -18.92
C LEU A 201 -11.68 5.28 -19.12
N ARG A 202 -10.87 4.52 -19.85
CA ARG A 202 -11.08 3.10 -20.14
C ARG A 202 -9.94 2.21 -19.68
N ARG A 203 -8.70 2.73 -19.72
CA ARG A 203 -7.50 1.94 -19.45
C ARG A 203 -6.54 2.65 -18.50
N VAL A 204 -5.99 1.87 -17.57
CA VAL A 204 -4.88 2.27 -16.70
C VAL A 204 -3.64 1.49 -17.11
N ILE A 205 -2.55 2.20 -17.35
CA ILE A 205 -1.24 1.65 -17.72
C ILE A 205 -0.35 1.68 -16.49
N VAL A 206 0.33 0.57 -16.18
CA VAL A 206 1.29 0.49 -15.08
C VAL A 206 2.55 -0.26 -15.50
N VAL A 207 3.71 0.28 -15.17
CA VAL A 207 5.01 -0.40 -15.29
C VAL A 207 5.47 -0.74 -13.88
N TYR A 208 5.82 -2.00 -13.64
CA TYR A 208 6.11 -2.50 -12.30
C TYR A 208 7.22 -3.56 -12.28
N ASN A 209 7.87 -3.70 -11.13
CA ASN A 209 8.78 -4.83 -10.87
C ASN A 209 8.02 -5.92 -10.08
N PRO A 210 7.90 -7.16 -10.62
CA PRO A 210 7.15 -8.23 -9.97
C PRO A 210 7.67 -8.59 -8.57
N GLN A 211 8.98 -8.47 -8.35
CA GLN A 211 9.58 -8.76 -7.05
C GLN A 211 9.13 -7.78 -5.94
N LYS A 212 8.62 -6.59 -6.33
CA LYS A 212 8.22 -5.54 -5.40
C LYS A 212 6.71 -5.30 -5.39
N SER A 213 6.07 -5.40 -6.54
CA SER A 213 4.72 -4.86 -6.73
C SER A 213 3.70 -5.87 -7.26
N GLU A 214 4.04 -7.16 -7.43
CA GLU A 214 3.14 -8.20 -7.97
C GLU A 214 1.83 -8.30 -7.17
N TRP A 215 1.92 -8.32 -5.83
CA TRP A 215 0.75 -8.33 -4.96
C TRP A 215 -0.18 -7.13 -5.21
N LEU A 216 0.40 -5.93 -5.32
CA LEU A 216 -0.36 -4.70 -5.57
C LEU A 216 -1.02 -4.72 -6.95
N VAL A 217 -0.31 -5.21 -7.99
CA VAL A 217 -0.85 -5.30 -9.35
C VAL A 217 -1.98 -6.34 -9.44
N LYS A 218 -1.91 -7.44 -8.69
CA LYS A 218 -3.04 -8.38 -8.58
C LYS A 218 -4.29 -7.71 -8.01
N LEU A 219 -4.17 -6.98 -6.90
CA LEU A 219 -5.27 -6.20 -6.34
C LEU A 219 -5.78 -5.14 -7.33
N ALA A 220 -4.88 -4.49 -8.05
CA ALA A 220 -5.24 -3.48 -9.05
C ALA A 220 -6.02 -4.07 -10.23
N ARG A 221 -5.74 -5.30 -10.66
CA ARG A 221 -6.52 -5.99 -11.71
C ARG A 221 -7.97 -6.21 -11.28
N GLU A 222 -8.17 -6.68 -10.06
CA GLU A 222 -9.52 -6.87 -9.50
C GLU A 222 -10.25 -5.53 -9.33
N ALA A 223 -9.54 -4.51 -8.85
CA ALA A 223 -10.09 -3.15 -8.69
C ALA A 223 -10.50 -2.53 -10.02
N ALA A 224 -9.67 -2.65 -11.06
CA ALA A 224 -9.95 -2.16 -12.40
C ALA A 224 -11.19 -2.86 -12.98
N LYS A 225 -11.24 -4.19 -12.94
CA LYS A 225 -12.37 -4.99 -13.39
C LYS A 225 -13.68 -4.58 -12.69
N ALA A 226 -13.65 -4.39 -11.37
CA ALA A 226 -14.83 -3.98 -10.61
C ALA A 226 -15.36 -2.60 -11.01
N GLN A 227 -14.53 -1.77 -11.61
CA GLN A 227 -14.87 -0.40 -12.03
C GLN A 227 -15.01 -0.25 -13.55
N GLY A 228 -15.00 -1.36 -14.29
CA GLY A 228 -15.12 -1.34 -15.75
C GLY A 228 -13.91 -0.71 -16.44
N LEU A 229 -12.73 -0.79 -15.83
CA LEU A 229 -11.46 -0.35 -16.40
C LEU A 229 -10.62 -1.54 -16.84
N GLU A 230 -9.83 -1.35 -17.87
CA GLU A 230 -8.74 -2.25 -18.24
C GLU A 230 -7.46 -1.86 -17.46
N LEU A 231 -6.73 -2.83 -16.92
CA LEU A 231 -5.39 -2.62 -16.39
C LEU A 231 -4.36 -3.28 -17.30
N SER A 232 -3.60 -2.47 -18.02
CA SER A 232 -2.47 -2.92 -18.85
C SER A 232 -1.18 -2.82 -18.01
N ALA A 233 -0.69 -3.96 -17.53
CA ALA A 233 0.46 -4.04 -16.64
C ALA A 233 1.69 -4.60 -17.36
N TYR A 234 2.80 -3.87 -17.32
CA TYR A 234 4.04 -4.16 -18.00
C TYR A 234 5.18 -4.38 -17.01
N VAL A 235 5.93 -5.45 -17.22
CA VAL A 235 7.04 -5.84 -16.32
C VAL A 235 8.33 -5.15 -16.73
N ALA A 236 9.02 -4.54 -15.75
CA ALA A 236 10.37 -4.05 -15.89
C ALA A 236 11.23 -4.49 -14.69
N GLY A 237 12.40 -5.09 -14.98
CA GLY A 237 13.31 -5.58 -13.95
C GLY A 237 14.32 -4.53 -13.48
N ASP A 238 14.53 -3.47 -14.26
CA ASP A 238 15.54 -2.44 -14.04
C ASP A 238 15.10 -1.06 -14.57
N LEU A 239 15.92 -0.04 -14.30
CA LEU A 239 15.66 1.35 -14.71
C LEU A 239 15.64 1.52 -16.23
N ALA A 240 16.52 0.85 -16.95
CA ALA A 240 16.63 1.02 -18.42
C ALA A 240 15.41 0.43 -19.13
N SER A 241 14.96 -0.75 -18.73
CA SER A 241 13.73 -1.36 -19.24
C SER A 241 12.50 -0.54 -18.87
N ALA A 242 12.43 0.02 -17.66
CA ALA A 242 11.35 0.89 -17.24
C ALA A 242 11.29 2.18 -18.09
N ALA A 243 12.42 2.87 -18.29
CA ALA A 243 12.50 4.06 -19.12
C ALA A 243 12.02 3.82 -20.56
N LYS A 244 12.50 2.72 -21.18
CA LYS A 244 12.09 2.31 -22.52
C LYS A 244 10.60 2.05 -22.61
N LEU A 245 10.04 1.30 -21.66
CA LEU A 245 8.60 0.99 -21.62
C LEU A 245 7.78 2.26 -21.47
N TYR A 246 8.10 3.14 -20.52
CA TYR A 246 7.36 4.40 -20.35
C TYR A 246 7.36 5.24 -21.61
N THR A 247 8.52 5.42 -22.27
CA THR A 247 8.60 6.19 -23.51
C THR A 247 7.69 5.60 -24.60
N GLN A 248 7.73 4.29 -24.78
CA GLN A 248 6.91 3.61 -25.80
C GLN A 248 5.41 3.65 -25.47
N LEU A 249 5.04 3.39 -24.21
CA LEU A 249 3.65 3.32 -23.77
C LEU A 249 2.99 4.69 -23.78
N ILE A 250 3.69 5.75 -23.34
CA ILE A 250 3.16 7.11 -23.35
C ILE A 250 2.96 7.61 -24.79
N ALA A 251 3.92 7.32 -25.69
CA ALA A 251 3.79 7.70 -27.10
C ALA A 251 2.63 7.00 -27.83
N ALA A 252 2.25 5.80 -27.39
CA ALA A 252 1.16 5.00 -27.97
C ALA A 252 -0.19 5.17 -27.24
N ALA A 253 -0.24 5.90 -26.13
CA ALA A 253 -1.43 6.05 -25.32
C ALA A 253 -2.43 7.06 -25.94
N ASP A 254 -3.72 6.77 -25.74
CA ASP A 254 -4.81 7.71 -26.03
C ASP A 254 -5.08 8.58 -24.79
N ASN A 255 -4.74 9.85 -24.86
CA ASN A 255 -4.86 10.78 -23.73
C ASN A 255 -6.30 11.05 -23.26
N ARG A 256 -7.32 10.62 -23.99
CA ARG A 256 -8.73 10.71 -23.58
C ARG A 256 -9.20 9.50 -22.78
N HIS A 257 -8.64 8.32 -23.09
CA HIS A 257 -9.12 7.06 -22.57
C HIS A 257 -8.09 6.33 -21.69
N ASP A 258 -6.83 6.76 -21.69
CA ASP A 258 -5.74 6.14 -20.93
C ASP A 258 -5.23 7.06 -19.82
N ALA A 259 -4.72 6.44 -18.75
CA ALA A 259 -3.96 7.10 -17.71
C ALA A 259 -2.80 6.22 -17.24
N VAL A 260 -1.69 6.84 -16.85
CA VAL A 260 -0.52 6.12 -16.33
C VAL A 260 -0.54 6.19 -14.81
N TRP A 261 -0.39 5.02 -14.18
CA TRP A 261 -0.23 4.89 -12.75
C TRP A 261 1.22 4.68 -12.36
N LEU A 262 1.70 5.50 -11.44
CA LEU A 262 3.00 5.36 -10.78
C LEU A 262 2.80 4.69 -9.42
N PRO A 263 3.03 3.37 -9.30
CA PRO A 263 2.95 2.67 -8.03
C PRO A 263 4.12 3.04 -7.11
N HIS A 264 4.09 2.58 -5.87
CA HIS A 264 5.21 2.72 -4.95
C HIS A 264 6.28 1.65 -5.23
N ASP A 265 6.99 1.81 -6.34
CA ASP A 265 8.00 0.87 -6.85
C ASP A 265 9.31 1.61 -7.15
N SER A 266 10.30 1.43 -6.29
CA SER A 266 11.60 2.13 -6.42
C SER A 266 12.46 1.69 -7.61
N THR A 267 12.07 0.64 -8.33
CA THR A 267 12.74 0.21 -9.56
C THR A 267 12.16 0.91 -10.78
N THR A 268 10.83 0.94 -10.86
CA THR A 268 10.14 1.45 -12.05
C THR A 268 9.70 2.90 -11.91
N VAL A 269 9.75 3.47 -10.69
CA VAL A 269 9.41 4.86 -10.37
C VAL A 269 10.53 5.49 -9.55
N GLU A 270 11.76 5.39 -10.09
CA GLU A 270 12.95 5.99 -9.47
C GLU A 270 12.92 7.52 -9.64
N GLU A 271 13.26 8.23 -8.56
CA GLU A 271 13.00 9.67 -8.38
C GLU A 271 13.89 10.59 -9.23
N SER A 272 15.13 10.15 -9.55
CA SER A 272 16.12 11.00 -10.22
C SER A 272 16.10 10.89 -11.74
N THR A 273 15.70 9.74 -12.28
CA THR A 273 15.77 9.45 -13.72
C THR A 273 14.39 9.18 -14.31
N ILE A 274 13.65 8.21 -13.74
CA ILE A 274 12.39 7.75 -14.31
C ILE A 274 11.28 8.79 -14.09
N LEU A 275 11.14 9.29 -12.89
CA LEU A 275 10.06 10.23 -12.59
C LEU A 275 10.11 11.51 -13.43
N PRO A 276 11.26 12.20 -13.61
CA PRO A 276 11.34 13.36 -14.51
C PRO A 276 11.02 13.03 -15.97
N LEU A 277 11.48 11.87 -16.46
CA LEU A 277 11.19 11.39 -17.81
C LEU A 277 9.67 11.21 -17.99
N VAL A 278 9.01 10.47 -17.11
CA VAL A 278 7.59 10.16 -17.22
C VAL A 278 6.73 11.42 -17.08
N LEU A 279 7.06 12.31 -16.16
CA LEU A 279 6.37 13.60 -16.00
C LEU A 279 6.46 14.45 -17.26
N LYS A 280 7.65 14.53 -17.86
CA LYS A 280 7.88 15.30 -19.11
C LYS A 280 7.10 14.72 -20.27
N GLU A 281 7.21 13.41 -20.50
CA GLU A 281 6.55 12.76 -21.63
C GLU A 281 5.02 12.79 -21.49
N SER A 282 4.48 12.54 -20.27
CA SER A 282 3.05 12.66 -20.00
C SER A 282 2.51 14.07 -20.18
N TRP A 283 3.28 15.10 -19.75
CA TRP A 283 2.94 16.50 -19.98
C TRP A 283 2.84 16.81 -21.47
N ASN A 284 3.86 16.44 -22.26
CA ASN A 284 3.91 16.69 -23.70
C ASN A 284 2.76 16.01 -24.45
N SER A 285 2.31 14.87 -23.98
CA SER A 285 1.23 14.07 -24.59
C SER A 285 -0.17 14.40 -24.03
N ASN A 286 -0.29 15.34 -23.09
CA ASN A 286 -1.52 15.59 -22.32
C ASN A 286 -2.10 14.33 -21.66
N LEU A 287 -1.26 13.35 -21.34
CA LEU A 287 -1.68 12.08 -20.78
C LEU A 287 -1.81 12.18 -19.25
N PRO A 288 -2.97 11.80 -18.67
CA PRO A 288 -3.14 11.80 -17.22
C PRO A 288 -2.14 10.87 -16.53
N LEU A 289 -1.40 11.40 -15.56
CA LEU A 289 -0.43 10.67 -14.75
C LEU A 289 -0.82 10.79 -13.28
N PHE A 290 -1.06 9.69 -12.59
CA PHE A 290 -1.38 9.67 -11.17
C PHE A 290 -0.47 8.75 -10.39
N SER A 291 -0.43 8.92 -9.07
CA SER A 291 0.58 8.26 -8.25
C SER A 291 0.05 7.80 -6.90
N SER A 292 0.82 6.93 -6.26
CA SER A 292 0.69 6.55 -4.86
C SER A 292 1.59 7.40 -3.92
N ASN A 293 2.21 8.48 -4.44
CA ASN A 293 3.11 9.36 -3.70
C ASN A 293 2.77 10.83 -3.94
N VAL A 294 2.53 11.59 -2.86
CA VAL A 294 2.18 13.02 -2.93
C VAL A 294 3.30 13.91 -3.48
N LEU A 295 4.57 13.52 -3.32
CA LEU A 295 5.69 14.27 -3.89
C LEU A 295 5.63 14.31 -5.42
N HIS A 296 5.11 13.26 -6.04
CA HIS A 296 4.90 13.23 -7.48
C HIS A 296 3.88 14.28 -7.93
N VAL A 297 2.84 14.53 -7.10
CA VAL A 297 1.84 15.59 -7.39
C VAL A 297 2.46 16.96 -7.35
N LYS A 298 3.36 17.24 -6.39
CA LYS A 298 4.13 18.50 -6.37
C LYS A 298 4.98 18.68 -7.61
N LYS A 299 5.54 17.58 -8.12
CA LYS A 299 6.41 17.59 -9.30
C LYS A 299 5.63 17.62 -10.63
N GLY A 300 4.29 17.38 -10.62
CA GLY A 300 3.46 17.49 -11.81
C GLY A 300 2.52 16.32 -12.10
N ALA A 301 2.48 15.25 -11.29
CA ALA A 301 1.43 14.24 -11.42
C ALA A 301 0.05 14.85 -11.11
N LEU A 302 -1.00 14.36 -11.76
CA LEU A 302 -2.36 14.91 -11.64
C LEU A 302 -2.86 14.85 -10.19
N PHE A 303 -2.86 13.66 -9.61
CA PHE A 303 -3.28 13.44 -8.23
C PHE A 303 -2.54 12.27 -7.58
N ALA A 304 -2.62 12.21 -6.27
CA ALA A 304 -2.24 11.06 -5.47
C ALA A 304 -3.14 10.92 -4.25
N MET A 305 -3.10 9.73 -3.65
CA MET A 305 -3.68 9.48 -2.35
C MET A 305 -2.58 9.17 -1.34
N VAL A 306 -2.72 9.70 -0.13
CA VAL A 306 -1.75 9.58 0.94
C VAL A 306 -2.42 9.14 2.23
N PRO A 307 -1.70 8.49 3.16
CA PRO A 307 -2.27 8.02 4.42
C PRO A 307 -2.87 9.15 5.26
N ASP A 308 -4.09 8.94 5.76
CA ASP A 308 -4.57 9.64 6.93
C ASP A 308 -4.11 8.85 8.17
N ASN A 309 -3.06 9.35 8.82
CA ASN A 309 -2.44 8.63 9.93
C ASN A 309 -3.35 8.51 11.16
N VAL A 310 -4.23 9.49 11.39
CA VAL A 310 -5.18 9.44 12.52
C VAL A 310 -6.26 8.38 12.25
N GLU A 311 -6.84 8.38 11.05
CA GLU A 311 -7.84 7.39 10.67
C GLU A 311 -7.25 5.98 10.57
N LEU A 312 -6.01 5.85 10.07
CA LEU A 312 -5.29 4.57 10.11
C LEU A 312 -5.15 4.06 11.55
N GLY A 313 -4.80 4.96 12.49
CA GLY A 313 -4.75 4.61 13.91
C GLY A 313 -6.10 4.11 14.45
N ARG A 314 -7.20 4.76 14.09
CA ARG A 314 -8.56 4.33 14.48
C ARG A 314 -8.92 2.95 13.93
N THR A 315 -8.56 2.68 12.69
CA THR A 315 -8.83 1.38 12.03
C THR A 315 -7.96 0.26 12.62
N LEU A 316 -6.69 0.54 12.94
CA LEU A 316 -5.81 -0.39 13.65
C LEU A 316 -6.36 -0.73 15.04
N ALA A 317 -6.84 0.29 15.77
CA ALA A 317 -7.47 0.08 17.07
C ALA A 317 -8.73 -0.78 16.98
N ALA A 318 -9.62 -0.52 16.01
CA ALA A 318 -10.82 -1.33 15.79
C ALA A 318 -10.47 -2.79 15.49
N SER A 319 -9.42 -3.03 14.69
CA SER A 319 -8.90 -4.37 14.40
C SER A 319 -8.33 -5.04 15.64
N ALA A 320 -7.56 -4.32 16.46
CA ALA A 320 -6.99 -4.83 17.71
C ALA A 320 -8.10 -5.18 18.73
N MET A 321 -9.13 -4.35 18.84
CA MET A 321 -10.29 -4.62 19.71
C MET A 321 -11.04 -5.87 19.27
N GLY A 322 -11.21 -6.10 17.96
CA GLY A 322 -11.78 -7.33 17.42
C GLY A 322 -10.98 -8.56 17.84
N VAL A 323 -9.64 -8.50 17.75
CA VAL A 323 -8.77 -9.60 18.19
C VAL A 323 -8.91 -9.87 19.70
N VAL A 324 -8.97 -8.80 20.53
CA VAL A 324 -9.22 -8.96 21.98
C VAL A 324 -10.58 -9.60 22.28
N ALA A 325 -11.58 -9.29 21.45
CA ALA A 325 -12.94 -9.85 21.57
C ALA A 325 -13.05 -11.31 21.07
N GLY A 326 -11.96 -11.89 20.54
CA GLY A 326 -11.95 -13.26 20.02
C GLY A 326 -12.34 -13.38 18.56
N ASP A 327 -12.44 -12.28 17.82
CA ASP A 327 -12.62 -12.30 16.36
C ASP A 327 -11.37 -12.91 15.73
N VAL A 328 -11.45 -14.19 15.35
CA VAL A 328 -10.38 -14.87 14.63
C VAL A 328 -10.39 -14.37 13.18
N ARG A 329 -9.76 -13.22 12.93
CA ARG A 329 -9.52 -12.75 11.57
C ARG A 329 -8.40 -13.57 10.95
N ARG A 330 -8.55 -13.89 9.67
CA ARG A 330 -7.43 -14.47 8.90
C ARG A 330 -6.24 -13.51 9.00
N ARG A 331 -5.06 -14.06 9.16
CA ARG A 331 -3.81 -13.29 9.09
C ARG A 331 -3.64 -12.78 7.66
N THR A 332 -4.24 -11.65 7.36
CA THR A 332 -4.21 -11.02 6.04
C THR A 332 -3.70 -9.60 6.19
N LEU A 333 -2.83 -9.25 5.28
CA LEU A 333 -2.43 -7.88 5.05
C LEU A 333 -3.46 -7.25 4.11
N VAL A 334 -3.98 -6.07 4.48
CA VAL A 334 -4.90 -5.31 3.62
C VAL A 334 -4.26 -4.00 3.17
N PRO A 335 -4.59 -3.50 1.96
CA PRO A 335 -4.13 -2.18 1.52
C PRO A 335 -4.84 -1.07 2.30
N LEU A 336 -4.23 0.12 2.29
CA LEU A 336 -4.72 1.29 3.02
C LEU A 336 -5.96 1.88 2.32
N ARG A 337 -7.01 2.15 3.12
CA ARG A 337 -8.23 2.82 2.66
C ARG A 337 -8.46 4.17 3.30
N GLU A 338 -7.83 4.43 4.41
CA GLU A 338 -7.84 5.70 5.14
C GLU A 338 -6.88 6.67 4.47
N LEU A 339 -7.39 7.42 3.49
CA LEU A 339 -6.59 8.19 2.55
C LEU A 339 -7.07 9.63 2.46
N GLN A 340 -6.10 10.53 2.44
CA GLN A 340 -6.24 11.92 2.03
C GLN A 340 -5.87 12.07 0.56
N THR A 341 -6.46 13.04 -0.12
CA THR A 341 -6.28 13.26 -1.56
C THR A 341 -5.46 14.52 -1.83
N ALA A 342 -4.51 14.39 -2.76
CA ALA A 342 -3.70 15.51 -3.27
C ALA A 342 -3.95 15.72 -4.76
N ILE A 343 -4.03 16.96 -5.21
CA ILE A 343 -4.23 17.31 -6.63
C ILE A 343 -3.27 18.41 -7.07
N ASN A 344 -2.85 18.33 -8.34
CA ASN A 344 -2.14 19.42 -9.01
C ASN A 344 -3.09 20.16 -9.98
N LEU A 345 -3.50 21.37 -9.63
CA LEU A 345 -4.44 22.15 -10.44
C LEU A 345 -3.84 22.60 -11.77
N ARG A 346 -2.52 22.84 -11.82
CA ARG A 346 -1.84 23.19 -13.07
C ARG A 346 -1.90 22.04 -14.07
N THR A 347 -1.61 20.82 -13.61
CA THR A 347 -1.72 19.61 -14.42
C THR A 347 -3.16 19.31 -14.79
N ALA A 348 -4.11 19.43 -13.85
CA ALA A 348 -5.54 19.27 -14.14
C ALA A 348 -6.00 20.22 -15.26
N SER A 349 -5.66 21.50 -15.15
CA SER A 349 -6.00 22.50 -16.18
C SER A 349 -5.33 22.19 -17.52
N HIS A 350 -4.07 21.77 -17.52
CA HIS A 350 -3.31 21.45 -18.72
C HIS A 350 -3.97 20.32 -19.53
N ILE A 351 -4.44 19.27 -18.87
CA ILE A 351 -5.14 18.14 -19.52
C ILE A 351 -6.65 18.36 -19.69
N GLY A 352 -7.13 19.59 -19.48
CA GLY A 352 -8.50 19.98 -19.75
C GLY A 352 -9.51 19.72 -18.63
N ILE A 353 -9.08 19.29 -17.43
CA ILE A 353 -9.97 19.09 -16.27
C ILE A 353 -10.26 20.44 -15.62
N LYS A 354 -11.51 20.85 -15.67
CA LYS A 354 -11.99 22.08 -15.03
C LYS A 354 -12.60 21.75 -13.67
N LEU A 355 -11.90 22.11 -12.59
CA LEU A 355 -12.38 21.91 -11.22
C LEU A 355 -12.97 23.22 -10.69
N GLY A 356 -14.27 23.22 -10.38
CA GLY A 356 -14.92 24.33 -9.67
C GLY A 356 -14.44 24.46 -8.21
N ALA A 357 -14.68 25.62 -7.59
CA ALA A 357 -14.21 25.88 -6.22
C ALA A 357 -14.63 24.82 -5.19
N LEU A 358 -15.84 24.27 -5.31
CA LEU A 358 -16.33 23.21 -4.43
C LEU A 358 -15.56 21.89 -4.64
N GLN A 359 -15.26 21.55 -5.89
CA GLN A 359 -14.48 20.34 -6.20
C GLN A 359 -13.02 20.47 -5.71
N GLN A 360 -12.42 21.66 -5.83
CA GLN A 360 -11.06 21.89 -5.31
C GLN A 360 -11.01 21.72 -3.78
N ARG A 361 -12.06 22.15 -3.06
CA ARG A 361 -12.17 21.98 -1.59
C ARG A 361 -12.35 20.52 -1.15
N SER A 362 -12.71 19.62 -2.07
CA SER A 362 -12.81 18.18 -1.79
C SER A 362 -11.45 17.46 -1.73
N PHE A 363 -10.35 18.18 -2.02
CA PHE A 363 -9.00 17.67 -1.89
C PHE A 363 -8.36 18.21 -0.62
N ASP A 364 -7.65 17.35 0.10
CA ASP A 364 -6.95 17.68 1.34
C ASP A 364 -5.70 18.52 1.06
N PHE A 365 -5.05 18.27 -0.09
CA PHE A 365 -3.87 19.00 -0.53
C PHE A 365 -4.03 19.46 -1.98
N VAL A 366 -3.80 20.75 -2.21
CA VAL A 366 -3.89 21.37 -3.54
C VAL A 366 -2.52 21.94 -3.90
N TYR A 367 -2.06 21.69 -5.12
CA TYR A 367 -0.80 22.18 -5.64
C TYR A 367 -1.00 22.90 -7.00
N PRO A 368 -0.11 23.90 -7.34
CA PRO A 368 0.79 24.55 -6.40
C PRO A 368 0.03 25.18 -5.23
N GLN A 369 0.69 25.31 -4.09
CA GLN A 369 0.11 26.08 -2.98
C GLN A 369 0.07 27.55 -3.40
N PRO A 370 -1.00 28.29 -3.03
CA PRO A 370 -1.11 29.72 -3.32
C PRO A 370 0.01 30.53 -2.67
#